data_073153d7cfe3566f170128fb35a4d5a9
#
_entry.id   073153d7cfe3566f170128fb35a4d5a9
#
_cell.length_a   1.000
_cell.length_b   1.000
_cell.length_c   1.000
_cell.angle_alpha   90.00
_cell.angle_beta   90.00
_cell.angle_gamma   90.00
#
_symmetry.space_group_name_H-M   'P 1'
#
loop_
_entity.id
_entity.type
_entity.pdbx_description
1 polymer ?
#
loop_
_entity_poly.entity_id
_entity_poly.type
_entity_poly.pdbx_seq_one_letter_code
_entity_poly.pdbx_strand_id
1 'polypeptide(L)'
;LVSLLFAGTALAQEHNPGSVQPDTIQKSSEKSFRKQRSPRTDHGPVGINISLWKNISTQRTDTIGSTCFNLGVFSSMNRLNGLGMNILGSVTGRDVNGVQMAGLSNMVGGSMRGMQIAGITNINGNNLIGVSVSGLVGITGNHAQGVIISGLANISGDYNRGASIGGLLNISGEGASGIHFAGLANISGGNFKGFSGAGLLSVIGEDLNGMQMSALTNITAGDMTGVQVSGLGNVVGGTARGLQIGAANMAIRAKGLQIGLFNYYKEKLDGFQLGLVNANPQTKVQLMFFGGNATKLNVGARFKNRLFYT
;
A
#
# COMPACT_ATOMS: atom_id res chain seq x y z
N LEU A 1 -14.40 -10.83 -5.46
CA LEU A 1 -13.67 -10.79 -4.17
C LEU A 1 -12.86 -9.48 -4.01
N VAL A 2 -12.43 -8.88 -5.12
CA VAL A 2 -11.70 -7.58 -5.10
C VAL A 2 -12.66 -6.42 -4.81
N SER A 3 -13.93 -6.53 -5.20
CA SER A 3 -14.94 -5.49 -4.96
C SER A 3 -15.40 -5.35 -3.50
N LEU A 4 -15.11 -6.32 -2.64
CA LEU A 4 -15.53 -6.28 -1.23
C LEU A 4 -14.51 -5.58 -0.30
N LEU A 5 -13.26 -5.39 -0.73
CA LEU A 5 -12.24 -4.71 0.08
C LEU A 5 -12.27 -3.18 -0.07
N PHE A 6 -12.94 -2.65 -1.11
CA PHE A 6 -13.06 -1.20 -1.35
C PHE A 6 -14.42 -0.59 -0.95
N ALA A 7 -15.35 -1.37 -0.39
CA ALA A 7 -16.68 -0.89 0.00
C ALA A 7 -16.72 -0.13 1.33
N GLY A 8 -15.58 0.11 1.97
CA GLY A 8 -15.49 0.73 3.30
C GLY A 8 -15.29 2.24 3.34
N THR A 9 -15.07 2.92 2.21
CA THR A 9 -14.71 4.35 2.20
C THR A 9 -15.60 5.26 1.35
N ALA A 10 -16.72 4.76 0.82
CA ALA A 10 -17.64 5.56 0.00
C ALA A 10 -18.99 5.77 0.70
N LEU A 11 -18.98 6.38 1.89
CA LEU A 11 -20.17 6.97 2.51
C LEU A 11 -19.84 8.38 3.02
N ALA A 12 -19.68 9.32 2.08
CA ALA A 12 -19.83 10.75 2.37
C ALA A 12 -20.17 11.49 1.09
N GLN A 13 -21.43 12.02 1.09
CA GLN A 13 -21.91 13.17 0.33
C GLN A 13 -22.33 13.00 -1.13
N GLU A 14 -23.57 12.58 -1.29
CA GLU A 14 -24.46 13.26 -2.25
C GLU A 14 -25.25 14.33 -1.49
N HIS A 15 -25.00 15.59 -1.76
CA HIS A 15 -25.84 16.71 -1.38
C HIS A 15 -26.37 17.40 -2.64
N ASN A 16 -27.67 17.26 -2.86
CA ASN A 16 -28.44 17.87 -3.94
C ASN A 16 -28.75 19.33 -3.56
N PRO A 17 -28.49 20.35 -4.41
CA PRO A 17 -28.87 21.71 -4.12
C PRO A 17 -30.26 21.98 -4.64
N GLY A 18 -31.25 21.92 -3.76
CA GLY A 18 -32.59 22.49 -3.97
C GLY A 18 -32.64 23.94 -3.51
N SER A 19 -32.96 24.81 -4.41
CA SER A 19 -33.22 26.25 -4.25
C SER A 19 -34.32 26.55 -3.21
N VAL A 20 -34.02 27.41 -2.22
CA VAL A 20 -35.03 28.19 -1.48
C VAL A 20 -34.51 29.60 -1.23
N GLN A 21 -35.35 30.60 -1.56
CA GLN A 21 -35.13 32.03 -1.41
C GLN A 21 -35.07 32.49 0.05
N PRO A 22 -34.53 33.71 0.32
CA PRO A 22 -34.23 34.19 1.65
C PRO A 22 -35.46 34.84 2.31
N ASP A 23 -35.89 34.30 3.42
CA ASP A 23 -36.80 35.03 4.32
C ASP A 23 -36.04 35.60 5.51
N THR A 24 -36.28 36.87 5.66
CA THR A 24 -35.86 37.80 6.70
C THR A 24 -36.35 37.34 8.08
N ILE A 25 -35.49 36.80 8.93
CA ILE A 25 -35.77 36.68 10.37
C ILE A 25 -34.59 37.11 11.22
N GLN A 26 -34.79 38.26 11.81
CA GLN A 26 -34.32 38.76 13.12
C GLN A 26 -32.87 38.44 13.55
N LYS A 27 -32.06 39.49 13.48
CA LYS A 27 -30.98 39.77 14.39
C LYS A 27 -31.49 39.82 15.85
N SER A 28 -31.38 38.68 16.56
CA SER A 28 -31.36 38.70 18.02
C SER A 28 -30.73 37.40 18.52
N SER A 29 -29.72 37.56 19.38
CA SER A 29 -29.00 36.52 20.14
C SER A 29 -27.82 35.78 19.50
N GLU A 30 -27.02 36.43 18.71
CA GLU A 30 -25.61 35.99 18.54
C GLU A 30 -24.66 36.62 19.58
N LYS A 31 -25.16 36.79 20.81
CA LYS A 31 -24.31 37.08 21.99
C LYS A 31 -24.39 35.88 22.89
N SER A 32 -23.43 34.98 22.78
CA SER A 32 -22.88 34.12 23.83
C SER A 32 -22.54 32.74 23.33
N PHE A 33 -21.48 32.61 22.62
CA PHE A 33 -20.60 31.40 22.65
C PHE A 33 -19.27 31.73 21.96
N ARG A 34 -18.82 32.99 22.05
CA ARG A 34 -17.40 33.25 22.02
C ARG A 34 -16.85 32.74 23.33
N LYS A 35 -16.63 31.42 23.43
CA LYS A 35 -15.72 30.84 24.41
C LYS A 35 -14.45 31.66 24.29
N GLN A 36 -14.16 32.52 25.28
CA GLN A 36 -12.91 33.26 25.38
C GLN A 36 -11.80 32.24 25.23
N ARG A 37 -11.20 32.18 24.03
CA ARG A 37 -9.91 31.54 23.89
C ARG A 37 -9.00 32.41 24.75
N SER A 38 -8.61 31.89 25.92
CA SER A 38 -7.53 32.45 26.70
C SER A 38 -6.40 32.78 25.73
N PRO A 39 -5.73 33.95 25.87
CA PRO A 39 -4.63 34.32 25.00
C PRO A 39 -3.64 33.17 25.05
N ARG A 40 -3.38 32.54 23.90
CA ARG A 40 -2.34 31.53 23.75
C ARG A 40 -1.04 32.20 24.07
N THR A 41 -0.55 32.05 25.28
CA THR A 41 0.80 32.46 25.64
C THR A 41 1.74 31.60 24.79
N ASP A 42 2.35 32.26 23.82
CA ASP A 42 3.39 31.68 22.98
C ASP A 42 4.64 31.51 23.89
N HIS A 43 4.65 30.40 24.60
CA HIS A 43 5.85 30.02 25.34
C HIS A 43 6.81 29.47 24.27
N GLY A 44 7.93 30.16 24.11
CA GLY A 44 9.00 29.79 23.19
C GLY A 44 9.43 28.33 23.32
N PRO A 45 10.36 27.84 22.51
CA PRO A 45 10.70 26.41 22.43
C PRO A 45 11.11 25.91 23.81
N VAL A 46 10.35 24.92 24.33
CA VAL A 46 10.70 24.30 25.61
C VAL A 46 11.72 23.19 25.31
N GLY A 47 12.97 23.44 25.69
CA GLY A 47 14.10 22.59 25.30
C GLY A 47 14.01 21.16 25.80
N ILE A 48 13.53 20.92 27.02
CA ILE A 48 13.55 19.59 27.65
C ILE A 48 12.18 19.27 28.26
N ASN A 49 11.67 18.07 27.98
CA ASN A 49 10.47 17.51 28.58
C ASN A 49 10.80 16.20 29.30
N ILE A 50 10.43 16.10 30.57
CA ILE A 50 10.48 14.87 31.34
C ILE A 50 9.03 14.51 31.72
N SER A 51 8.57 13.32 31.34
CA SER A 51 7.20 12.90 31.49
C SER A 51 7.08 11.51 32.10
N LEU A 52 6.40 11.39 33.23
CA LEU A 52 6.06 10.11 33.81
C LEU A 52 4.75 9.58 33.23
N TRP A 53 3.76 10.45 33.03
CA TRP A 53 2.44 10.13 32.48
C TRP A 53 1.86 11.37 31.76
N LYS A 54 0.81 11.17 30.96
CA LYS A 54 0.17 12.22 30.13
C LYS A 54 -0.09 13.55 30.84
N ASN A 55 -0.43 13.52 32.12
CA ASN A 55 -0.71 14.70 32.95
C ASN A 55 0.40 15.03 33.97
N ILE A 56 1.44 14.20 34.06
CA ILE A 56 2.60 14.38 34.93
C ILE A 56 3.82 14.59 34.01
N SER A 57 3.92 15.80 33.49
CA SER A 57 4.97 16.21 32.56
C SER A 57 5.44 17.61 32.91
N THR A 58 6.69 17.91 32.66
CA THR A 58 7.24 19.26 32.78
C THR A 58 6.64 20.23 31.76
N GLN A 59 5.96 19.70 30.73
CA GLN A 59 5.21 20.50 29.74
C GLN A 59 3.72 20.14 29.78
N ARG A 60 2.86 21.14 29.72
CA ARG A 60 1.43 20.95 29.46
C ARG A 60 1.19 20.72 27.96
N THR A 61 0.32 19.80 27.64
CA THR A 61 -0.09 19.43 26.29
C THR A 61 -0.66 20.59 25.46
N ASP A 62 -1.09 21.67 26.13
CA ASP A 62 -1.70 22.86 25.51
C ASP A 62 -0.67 23.94 25.10
N THR A 63 0.61 23.73 25.36
CA THR A 63 1.64 24.70 24.98
C THR A 63 1.96 24.57 23.48
N ILE A 64 2.00 25.71 22.78
CA ILE A 64 2.33 25.81 21.34
C ILE A 64 3.81 25.46 21.07
N GLY A 65 4.61 25.31 22.11
CA GLY A 65 6.05 25.11 22.02
C GLY A 65 6.48 23.78 21.39
N SER A 66 7.71 23.77 20.89
CA SER A 66 8.39 22.56 20.41
C SER A 66 9.33 22.01 21.48
N THR A 67 9.36 20.71 21.63
CA THR A 67 10.28 19.97 22.49
C THR A 67 11.52 19.58 21.70
N CYS A 68 12.73 19.86 22.21
CA CYS A 68 13.98 19.40 21.58
C CYS A 68 14.44 18.06 22.15
N PHE A 69 14.24 17.83 23.43
CA PHE A 69 14.58 16.58 24.11
C PHE A 69 13.41 16.13 24.98
N ASN A 70 12.98 14.90 24.80
CA ASN A 70 11.92 14.28 25.58
C ASN A 70 12.37 12.93 26.13
N LEU A 71 12.20 12.74 27.44
CA LEU A 71 12.44 11.48 28.13
C LEU A 71 11.23 11.16 29.01
N GLY A 72 10.68 9.95 28.91
CA GLY A 72 9.53 9.61 29.72
C GLY A 72 9.12 8.16 29.69
N VAL A 73 8.11 7.84 30.49
CA VAL A 73 7.41 6.55 30.41
C VAL A 73 6.33 6.63 29.35
N PHE A 74 5.42 7.59 29.48
CA PHE A 74 4.43 7.93 28.47
C PHE A 74 4.38 9.44 28.30
N SER A 75 4.68 9.92 27.10
CA SER A 75 4.77 11.35 26.82
C SER A 75 3.68 11.81 25.85
N SER A 76 3.13 13.00 26.14
CA SER A 76 2.26 13.72 25.21
C SER A 76 2.84 15.11 24.99
N MET A 77 3.10 15.47 23.73
CA MET A 77 3.68 16.73 23.35
C MET A 77 3.02 17.30 22.09
N ASN A 78 3.15 18.59 21.87
CA ASN A 78 2.57 19.21 20.68
C ASN A 78 3.45 18.98 19.44
N ARG A 79 4.76 19.20 19.56
CA ARG A 79 5.74 19.07 18.47
C ARG A 79 7.08 18.61 19.03
N LEU A 80 7.76 17.72 18.30
CA LEU A 80 9.12 17.28 18.65
C LEU A 80 10.10 17.73 17.55
N ASN A 81 11.12 18.48 17.94
CA ASN A 81 12.23 18.88 17.07
C ASN A 81 13.55 18.41 17.70
N GLY A 82 13.87 17.14 17.59
CA GLY A 82 15.07 16.55 18.18
C GLY A 82 14.90 15.10 18.60
N LEU A 83 15.18 14.75 19.85
CA LEU A 83 15.18 13.38 20.34
C LEU A 83 14.07 13.15 21.37
N GLY A 84 13.21 12.17 21.12
CA GLY A 84 12.21 11.68 22.05
C GLY A 84 12.40 10.20 22.37
N MET A 85 12.53 9.87 23.67
CA MET A 85 12.67 8.49 24.15
C MET A 85 11.62 8.19 25.21
N ASN A 86 10.85 7.12 25.03
CA ASN A 86 9.79 6.74 25.94
C ASN A 86 9.80 5.23 26.17
N ILE A 87 9.52 4.80 27.40
CA ILE A 87 9.47 3.39 27.75
C ILE A 87 8.22 2.74 27.15
N LEU A 88 7.06 3.36 27.28
CA LEU A 88 5.79 2.82 26.77
C LEU A 88 5.39 3.48 25.47
N GLY A 89 5.08 4.77 25.49
CA GLY A 89 4.51 5.41 24.32
C GLY A 89 4.77 6.90 24.23
N SER A 90 4.67 7.40 23.01
CA SER A 90 4.80 8.81 22.70
C SER A 90 3.66 9.26 21.81
N VAL A 91 2.97 10.32 22.20
CA VAL A 91 1.95 10.98 21.39
C VAL A 91 2.39 12.39 21.07
N THR A 92 2.55 12.69 19.80
CA THR A 92 2.86 14.04 19.31
C THR A 92 1.66 14.55 18.50
N GLY A 93 1.06 15.65 18.94
CA GLY A 93 -0.17 16.18 18.34
C GLY A 93 0.00 16.74 16.93
N ARG A 94 1.22 17.20 16.58
CA ARG A 94 1.57 17.73 15.27
C ARG A 94 2.75 16.99 14.67
N ASP A 95 3.82 17.71 14.30
CA ASP A 95 4.94 17.17 13.54
C ASP A 95 6.08 16.71 14.44
N VAL A 96 6.82 15.74 13.98
CA VAL A 96 8.09 15.29 14.54
C VAL A 96 9.20 15.52 13.50
N ASN A 97 10.23 16.23 13.91
CA ASN A 97 11.47 16.39 13.15
C ASN A 97 12.64 15.89 14.01
N GLY A 98 13.16 14.72 13.71
CA GLY A 98 14.26 14.12 14.46
C GLY A 98 14.05 12.64 14.74
N VAL A 99 14.30 12.21 15.97
CA VAL A 99 14.23 10.79 16.36
C VAL A 99 13.18 10.60 17.44
N GLN A 100 12.27 9.66 17.23
CA GLN A 100 11.25 9.28 18.22
C GLN A 100 11.30 7.78 18.47
N MET A 101 11.49 7.40 19.72
CA MET A 101 11.61 6.01 20.15
C MET A 101 10.62 5.70 21.28
N ALA A 102 9.92 4.59 21.16
CA ALA A 102 9.03 4.10 22.21
C ALA A 102 9.08 2.57 22.32
N GLY A 103 8.92 2.06 23.54
CA GLY A 103 8.88 0.61 23.76
C GLY A 103 7.64 -0.05 23.15
N LEU A 104 6.48 0.63 23.12
CA LEU A 104 5.27 0.09 22.52
C LEU A 104 4.84 0.87 21.27
N SER A 105 4.51 2.17 21.41
CA SER A 105 3.83 2.89 20.34
C SER A 105 4.29 4.34 20.21
N ASN A 106 4.51 4.78 18.98
CA ASN A 106 4.61 6.18 18.62
C ASN A 106 3.39 6.60 17.80
N MET A 107 2.77 7.71 18.19
CA MET A 107 1.66 8.33 17.49
C MET A 107 2.02 9.78 17.15
N VAL A 108 1.98 10.12 15.86
CA VAL A 108 2.22 11.47 15.34
C VAL A 108 0.97 11.92 14.60
N GLY A 109 0.29 12.96 15.09
CA GLY A 109 -0.92 13.48 14.45
C GLY A 109 -0.67 14.20 13.12
N GLY A 110 0.55 14.74 12.93
CA GLY A 110 1.01 15.37 11.70
C GLY A 110 1.99 14.51 10.91
N SER A 111 3.06 15.17 10.44
CA SER A 111 4.10 14.51 9.65
C SER A 111 5.32 14.15 10.50
N MET A 112 5.91 13.02 10.18
CA MET A 112 7.17 12.53 10.74
C MET A 112 8.30 12.76 9.73
N ARG A 113 9.39 13.43 10.18
CA ARG A 113 10.64 13.57 9.41
C ARG A 113 11.81 13.12 10.26
N GLY A 114 12.50 12.10 9.84
CA GLY A 114 13.66 11.53 10.55
C GLY A 114 13.50 10.05 10.84
N MET A 115 13.63 9.63 12.10
CA MET A 115 13.57 8.21 12.48
C MET A 115 12.52 7.97 13.55
N GLN A 116 11.72 6.93 13.36
CA GLN A 116 10.71 6.50 14.31
C GLN A 116 10.87 5.00 14.59
N ILE A 117 10.98 4.62 15.87
CA ILE A 117 11.13 3.22 16.28
C ILE A 117 10.13 2.91 17.38
N ALA A 118 9.36 1.85 17.22
CA ALA A 118 8.46 1.34 18.23
C ALA A 118 8.46 -0.19 18.31
N GLY A 119 8.26 -0.73 19.49
CA GLY A 119 8.16 -2.17 19.69
C GLY A 119 6.90 -2.78 19.10
N ILE A 120 5.80 -2.03 19.01
CA ILE A 120 4.54 -2.51 18.45
C ILE A 120 4.13 -1.69 17.22
N THR A 121 3.82 -0.39 17.39
CA THR A 121 3.24 0.39 16.28
C THR A 121 3.86 1.77 16.12
N ASN A 122 4.03 2.18 14.87
CA ASN A 122 4.24 3.57 14.48
C ASN A 122 3.04 4.07 13.67
N ILE A 123 2.43 5.18 14.11
CA ILE A 123 1.27 5.77 13.44
C ILE A 123 1.58 7.23 13.12
N ASN A 124 1.49 7.59 11.86
CA ASN A 124 1.66 8.95 11.36
C ASN A 124 0.35 9.38 10.68
N GLY A 125 -0.25 10.47 11.14
CA GLY A 125 -1.52 10.98 10.59
C GLY A 125 -1.39 11.51 9.17
N ASN A 126 -0.22 12.10 8.81
CA ASN A 126 0.02 12.62 7.49
C ASN A 126 1.19 11.90 6.80
N ASN A 127 2.32 12.58 6.62
CA ASN A 127 3.44 12.06 5.84
C ASN A 127 4.54 11.47 6.74
N LEU A 128 5.20 10.46 6.23
CA LEU A 128 6.46 9.94 6.76
C LEU A 128 7.60 10.23 5.77
N ILE A 129 8.64 10.88 6.23
CA ILE A 129 9.88 11.10 5.46
C ILE A 129 11.07 10.64 6.31
N GLY A 130 11.67 9.52 5.94
CA GLY A 130 12.82 8.96 6.65
C GLY A 130 12.71 7.49 6.94
N VAL A 131 12.90 7.09 8.21
CA VAL A 131 12.94 5.68 8.61
C VAL A 131 11.87 5.40 9.67
N SER A 132 11.04 4.39 9.45
CA SER A 132 10.09 3.89 10.43
C SER A 132 10.29 2.40 10.65
N VAL A 133 10.55 2.02 11.90
CA VAL A 133 10.67 0.61 12.29
C VAL A 133 9.66 0.30 13.38
N SER A 134 8.81 -0.68 13.16
CA SER A 134 7.83 -1.16 14.15
C SER A 134 7.83 -2.67 14.26
N GLY A 135 7.62 -3.17 15.46
CA GLY A 135 7.58 -4.61 15.70
C GLY A 135 6.39 -5.29 15.02
N LEU A 136 5.24 -4.61 14.92
CA LEU A 136 4.06 -5.18 14.26
C LEU A 136 3.59 -4.33 13.07
N VAL A 137 3.13 -3.09 13.29
CA VAL A 137 2.43 -2.34 12.24
C VAL A 137 2.95 -0.91 12.11
N GLY A 138 3.26 -0.50 10.89
CA GLY A 138 3.54 0.88 10.49
C GLY A 138 2.38 1.46 9.68
N ILE A 139 1.80 2.57 10.15
CA ILE A 139 0.68 3.24 9.47
C ILE A 139 1.09 4.68 9.14
N THR A 140 0.89 5.07 7.90
CA THR A 140 1.05 6.45 7.43
C THR A 140 -0.23 6.86 6.70
N GLY A 141 -0.86 7.95 7.16
CA GLY A 141 -2.14 8.40 6.61
C GLY A 141 -2.09 8.75 5.14
N ASN A 142 -1.04 9.45 4.73
CA ASN A 142 -0.87 9.90 3.34
C ASN A 142 0.39 9.27 2.71
N HIS A 143 1.41 10.09 2.43
CA HIS A 143 2.60 9.64 1.72
C HIS A 143 3.69 9.12 2.66
N ALA A 144 4.25 7.99 2.34
CA ALA A 144 5.43 7.44 2.99
C ALA A 144 6.64 7.50 2.05
N GLN A 145 7.74 8.10 2.51
CA GLN A 145 8.97 8.22 1.74
C GLN A 145 10.17 7.82 2.59
N GLY A 146 10.91 6.82 2.14
CA GLY A 146 12.13 6.35 2.81
C GLY A 146 12.13 4.85 3.05
N VAL A 147 12.47 4.44 4.28
CA VAL A 147 12.53 3.01 4.65
C VAL A 147 11.50 2.70 5.73
N ILE A 148 10.62 1.76 5.45
CA ILE A 148 9.57 1.33 6.36
C ILE A 148 9.71 -0.16 6.59
N ILE A 149 9.86 -0.56 7.85
CA ILE A 149 10.00 -1.96 8.25
C ILE A 149 9.00 -2.26 9.35
N SER A 150 8.19 -3.28 9.16
CA SER A 150 7.24 -3.75 10.18
C SER A 150 7.18 -5.26 10.20
N GLY A 151 7.04 -5.83 11.39
CA GLY A 151 6.98 -7.27 11.56
C GLY A 151 5.73 -7.93 10.96
N LEU A 152 4.61 -7.20 10.86
CA LEU A 152 3.40 -7.69 10.20
C LEU A 152 3.04 -6.87 8.97
N ALA A 153 2.75 -5.57 9.13
CA ALA A 153 2.20 -4.81 8.02
C ALA A 153 2.71 -3.37 7.96
N ASN A 154 2.94 -2.90 6.74
CA ASN A 154 3.10 -1.48 6.41
C ASN A 154 1.87 -1.02 5.61
N ILE A 155 1.25 0.07 6.04
CA ILE A 155 0.06 0.65 5.41
C ILE A 155 0.31 2.12 5.15
N SER A 156 0.20 2.53 3.89
CA SER A 156 0.23 3.93 3.46
C SER A 156 -1.10 4.26 2.79
N GLY A 157 -1.77 5.33 3.23
CA GLY A 157 -3.07 5.73 2.69
C GLY A 157 -2.99 6.10 1.22
N ASP A 158 -1.97 6.86 0.85
CA ASP A 158 -1.76 7.29 -0.53
C ASP A 158 -0.55 6.53 -1.14
N TYR A 159 0.57 7.21 -1.28
CA TYR A 159 1.72 6.72 -2.03
C TYR A 159 2.89 6.30 -1.13
N ASN A 160 3.54 5.18 -1.47
CA ASN A 160 4.75 4.72 -0.78
C ASN A 160 5.96 4.74 -1.71
N ARG A 161 7.00 5.54 -1.36
CA ARG A 161 8.24 5.67 -2.14
C ARG A 161 9.45 5.25 -1.32
N GLY A 162 10.22 4.30 -1.82
CA GLY A 162 11.47 3.84 -1.22
C GLY A 162 11.47 2.35 -0.93
N ALA A 163 11.92 1.95 0.27
CA ALA A 163 11.94 0.56 0.66
C ALA A 163 10.84 0.26 1.69
N SER A 164 10.00 -0.73 1.42
CA SER A 164 8.97 -1.19 2.35
C SER A 164 9.10 -2.69 2.57
N ILE A 165 9.34 -3.08 3.83
CA ILE A 165 9.49 -4.48 4.21
C ILE A 165 8.43 -4.79 5.28
N GLY A 166 7.44 -5.57 4.90
CA GLY A 166 6.39 -6.07 5.79
C GLY A 166 6.54 -7.58 6.00
N GLY A 167 6.48 -8.05 7.23
CA GLY A 167 6.55 -9.48 7.50
C GLY A 167 5.43 -10.26 6.83
N LEU A 168 4.23 -9.68 6.74
CA LEU A 168 3.11 -10.26 6.00
C LEU A 168 2.65 -9.37 4.84
N LEU A 169 2.38 -8.07 5.09
CA LEU A 169 1.69 -7.22 4.14
C LEU A 169 2.39 -5.88 3.92
N ASN A 170 2.39 -5.41 2.68
CA ASN A 170 2.56 -4.00 2.35
C ASN A 170 1.35 -3.53 1.55
N ILE A 171 0.74 -2.43 1.97
CA ILE A 171 -0.45 -1.84 1.34
C ILE A 171 -0.19 -0.36 1.06
N SER A 172 -0.40 0.06 -0.18
CA SER A 172 -0.35 1.46 -0.62
C SER A 172 -1.64 1.78 -1.37
N GLY A 173 -2.38 2.80 -0.93
CA GLY A 173 -3.70 3.13 -1.45
C GLY A 173 -3.68 3.60 -2.90
N GLU A 174 -2.83 4.58 -3.24
CA GLU A 174 -2.78 5.18 -4.57
C GLU A 174 -1.66 4.63 -5.45
N GLY A 175 -0.59 4.12 -4.87
CA GLY A 175 0.51 3.58 -5.65
C GLY A 175 1.81 3.43 -4.86
N ALA A 176 2.84 2.91 -5.51
CA ALA A 176 4.13 2.75 -4.85
C ALA A 176 5.31 2.79 -5.82
N SER A 177 6.50 3.09 -5.28
CA SER A 177 7.74 2.99 -6.05
C SER A 177 8.94 2.62 -5.19
N GLY A 178 9.88 1.91 -5.78
CA GLY A 178 11.11 1.46 -5.13
C GLY A 178 11.13 -0.05 -4.92
N ILE A 179 11.48 -0.50 -3.73
CA ILE A 179 11.65 -1.92 -3.42
C ILE A 179 10.68 -2.32 -2.31
N HIS A 180 9.74 -3.19 -2.62
CA HIS A 180 8.72 -3.65 -1.67
C HIS A 180 8.78 -5.15 -1.50
N PHE A 181 8.95 -5.60 -0.24
CA PHE A 181 8.92 -7.01 0.13
C PHE A 181 7.86 -7.30 1.18
N ALA A 182 7.07 -8.34 0.96
CA ALA A 182 6.11 -8.85 1.93
C ALA A 182 6.12 -10.38 2.00
N GLY A 183 5.96 -10.92 3.19
CA GLY A 183 5.92 -12.38 3.38
C GLY A 183 4.67 -13.03 2.75
N LEU A 184 3.54 -12.33 2.71
CA LEU A 184 2.33 -12.82 2.05
C LEU A 184 1.98 -11.99 0.82
N ALA A 185 1.68 -10.68 1.00
CA ALA A 185 1.17 -9.91 -0.11
C ALA A 185 1.69 -8.46 -0.16
N ASN A 186 1.98 -8.00 -1.39
CA ASN A 186 2.13 -6.60 -1.72
C ASN A 186 0.88 -6.13 -2.50
N ILE A 187 0.27 -5.04 -2.05
CA ILE A 187 -0.93 -4.46 -2.67
C ILE A 187 -0.67 -2.98 -2.93
N SER A 188 -0.77 -2.57 -4.19
CA SER A 188 -0.73 -1.18 -4.63
C SER A 188 -2.03 -0.85 -5.35
N GLY A 189 -2.79 0.12 -4.88
CA GLY A 189 -4.06 0.52 -5.49
C GLY A 189 -3.90 1.19 -6.84
N GLY A 190 -2.82 1.93 -7.06
CA GLY A 190 -2.47 2.57 -8.32
C GLY A 190 -1.21 1.99 -8.96
N ASN A 191 -0.44 2.87 -9.62
CA ASN A 191 0.78 2.51 -10.33
C ASN A 191 1.90 2.02 -9.42
N PHE A 192 2.69 1.07 -9.92
CA PHE A 192 3.90 0.61 -9.26
C PHE A 192 5.14 0.75 -10.15
N LYS A 193 6.21 1.34 -9.59
CA LYS A 193 7.50 1.46 -10.30
C LYS A 193 8.64 0.90 -9.46
N GLY A 194 9.30 -0.15 -9.95
CA GLY A 194 10.46 -0.74 -9.28
C GLY A 194 10.33 -2.24 -9.08
N PHE A 195 10.63 -2.73 -7.89
CA PHE A 195 10.62 -4.15 -7.55
C PHE A 195 9.56 -4.46 -6.49
N SER A 196 8.64 -5.37 -6.78
CA SER A 196 7.65 -5.90 -5.84
C SER A 196 7.83 -7.40 -5.67
N GLY A 197 8.25 -7.83 -4.48
CA GLY A 197 8.41 -9.25 -4.11
C GLY A 197 7.43 -9.66 -3.02
N ALA A 198 6.63 -10.68 -3.25
CA ALA A 198 5.67 -11.20 -2.27
C ALA A 198 5.76 -12.72 -2.14
N GLY A 199 5.55 -13.24 -0.93
CA GLY A 199 5.57 -14.68 -0.72
C GLY A 199 4.43 -15.40 -1.44
N LEU A 200 3.23 -14.82 -1.49
CA LEU A 200 2.11 -15.44 -2.18
C LEU A 200 1.55 -14.60 -3.33
N LEU A 201 1.23 -13.33 -3.06
CA LEU A 201 0.44 -12.52 -3.98
C LEU A 201 1.01 -11.12 -4.13
N SER A 202 1.13 -10.63 -5.36
CA SER A 202 1.40 -9.23 -5.63
C SER A 202 0.34 -8.64 -6.55
N VAL A 203 -0.34 -7.57 -6.10
CA VAL A 203 -1.44 -6.92 -6.81
C VAL A 203 -1.12 -5.46 -7.06
N ILE A 204 -1.25 -5.05 -8.30
CA ILE A 204 -1.08 -3.67 -8.75
C ILE A 204 -2.37 -3.26 -9.47
N GLY A 205 -3.03 -2.22 -8.95
CA GLY A 205 -4.35 -1.78 -9.43
C GLY A 205 -4.32 -1.03 -10.76
N GLU A 206 -3.17 -0.48 -11.14
CA GLU A 206 -2.98 0.21 -12.41
C GLU A 206 -1.76 -0.36 -13.13
N ASP A 207 -0.79 0.48 -13.53
CA ASP A 207 0.34 0.07 -14.36
C ASP A 207 1.55 -0.39 -13.53
N LEU A 208 2.25 -1.39 -14.05
CA LEU A 208 3.56 -1.84 -13.56
C LEU A 208 4.67 -1.38 -14.49
N ASN A 209 5.67 -0.71 -13.92
CA ASN A 209 6.95 -0.43 -14.58
C ASN A 209 8.10 -0.99 -13.74
N GLY A 210 8.60 -2.17 -14.09
CA GLY A 210 9.66 -2.83 -13.33
C GLY A 210 9.47 -4.33 -13.21
N MET A 211 9.64 -4.85 -12.00
CA MET A 211 9.60 -6.29 -11.75
C MET A 211 8.63 -6.65 -10.65
N GLN A 212 7.82 -7.67 -10.88
CA GLN A 212 6.87 -8.22 -9.92
C GLN A 212 7.11 -9.72 -9.76
N MET A 213 7.29 -10.16 -8.53
CA MET A 213 7.56 -11.56 -8.21
C MET A 213 6.65 -12.05 -7.09
N SER A 214 6.11 -13.25 -7.23
CA SER A 214 5.37 -13.92 -6.16
C SER A 214 5.44 -15.44 -6.32
N ALA A 215 5.26 -16.17 -5.21
CA ALA A 215 5.24 -17.63 -5.31
C ALA A 215 3.97 -18.13 -6.00
N LEU A 216 2.81 -17.46 -5.83
CA LEU A 216 1.58 -17.91 -6.45
C LEU A 216 1.19 -17.04 -7.65
N THR A 217 0.79 -15.79 -7.41
CA THR A 217 0.14 -15.01 -8.48
C THR A 217 0.55 -13.54 -8.45
N ASN A 218 0.88 -13.02 -9.63
CA ASN A 218 1.03 -11.59 -9.89
C ASN A 218 -0.16 -11.07 -10.69
N ILE A 219 -0.75 -9.97 -10.25
CA ILE A 219 -1.87 -9.30 -10.93
C ILE A 219 -1.51 -7.84 -11.15
N THR A 220 -1.60 -7.40 -12.39
CA THR A 220 -1.52 -5.99 -12.80
C THR A 220 -2.78 -5.67 -13.59
N ALA A 221 -3.62 -4.77 -13.08
CA ALA A 221 -4.90 -4.48 -13.72
C ALA A 221 -4.75 -3.63 -14.99
N GLY A 222 -3.74 -2.75 -15.05
CA GLY A 222 -3.40 -1.95 -16.22
C GLY A 222 -2.34 -2.60 -17.13
N ASP A 223 -1.45 -1.77 -17.68
CA ASP A 223 -0.33 -2.18 -18.52
C ASP A 223 0.87 -2.65 -17.68
N MET A 224 1.63 -3.60 -18.16
CA MET A 224 2.90 -4.03 -17.57
C MET A 224 4.05 -3.74 -18.52
N THR A 225 5.09 -3.09 -18.00
CA THR A 225 6.37 -2.92 -18.71
C THR A 225 7.49 -3.45 -17.82
N GLY A 226 8.09 -4.57 -18.20
CA GLY A 226 9.16 -5.20 -17.45
C GLY A 226 8.99 -6.71 -17.29
N VAL A 227 9.03 -7.21 -16.05
CA VAL A 227 9.09 -8.66 -15.78
C VAL A 227 8.08 -9.07 -14.71
N GLN A 228 7.29 -10.10 -14.98
CA GLN A 228 6.48 -10.81 -13.99
C GLN A 228 6.95 -12.25 -13.87
N VAL A 229 7.21 -12.69 -12.64
CA VAL A 229 7.58 -14.08 -12.33
C VAL A 229 6.67 -14.61 -11.23
N SER A 230 6.00 -15.71 -11.48
CA SER A 230 5.17 -16.38 -10.48
C SER A 230 5.22 -17.90 -10.61
N GLY A 231 4.89 -18.60 -9.53
CA GLY A 231 4.77 -20.04 -9.58
C GLY A 231 3.53 -20.50 -10.33
N LEU A 232 2.37 -19.87 -10.09
CA LEU A 232 1.12 -20.25 -10.73
C LEU A 232 0.70 -19.31 -11.85
N GLY A 233 0.54 -18.00 -11.58
CA GLY A 233 -0.09 -17.16 -12.59
C GLY A 233 0.39 -15.72 -12.65
N ASN A 234 0.54 -15.22 -13.87
CA ASN A 234 0.73 -13.80 -14.16
C ASN A 234 -0.47 -13.30 -14.97
N VAL A 235 -1.13 -12.26 -14.46
CA VAL A 235 -2.32 -11.67 -15.10
C VAL A 235 -2.09 -10.20 -15.35
N VAL A 236 -2.24 -9.76 -16.59
CA VAL A 236 -2.17 -8.36 -17.01
C VAL A 236 -3.48 -7.98 -17.69
N GLY A 237 -4.20 -7.04 -17.08
CA GLY A 237 -5.47 -6.52 -17.61
C GLY A 237 -5.33 -5.58 -18.82
N GLY A 238 -4.13 -5.22 -19.20
CA GLY A 238 -3.79 -4.39 -20.34
C GLY A 238 -2.78 -5.06 -21.25
N THR A 239 -1.75 -4.31 -21.64
CA THR A 239 -0.65 -4.78 -22.48
C THR A 239 0.50 -5.26 -21.62
N ALA A 240 0.91 -6.50 -21.74
CA ALA A 240 2.15 -7.03 -21.16
C ALA A 240 3.32 -6.77 -22.10
N ARG A 241 4.18 -5.79 -21.76
CA ARG A 241 5.41 -5.48 -22.49
C ARG A 241 6.60 -6.01 -21.72
N GLY A 242 7.24 -7.08 -22.23
CA GLY A 242 8.42 -7.67 -21.62
C GLY A 242 8.27 -9.16 -21.38
N LEU A 243 8.54 -9.64 -20.17
CA LEU A 243 8.63 -11.06 -19.85
C LEU A 243 7.61 -11.47 -18.78
N GLN A 244 6.84 -12.51 -19.06
CA GLN A 244 6.02 -13.22 -18.08
C GLN A 244 6.47 -14.66 -17.95
N ILE A 245 6.79 -15.10 -16.74
CA ILE A 245 7.18 -16.49 -16.42
C ILE A 245 6.26 -17.01 -15.32
N GLY A 246 5.53 -18.08 -15.59
CA GLY A 246 4.63 -18.72 -14.64
C GLY A 246 3.94 -19.92 -15.25
N ALA A 247 3.28 -20.76 -14.45
CA ALA A 247 2.52 -21.88 -15.00
C ALA A 247 1.42 -21.40 -15.96
N ALA A 248 0.78 -20.27 -15.66
CA ALA A 248 -0.20 -19.60 -16.53
C ALA A 248 0.14 -18.12 -16.71
N ASN A 249 0.21 -17.65 -17.95
CA ASN A 249 0.42 -16.24 -18.26
C ASN A 249 -0.75 -15.72 -19.10
N MET A 250 -1.35 -14.62 -18.66
CA MET A 250 -2.53 -14.03 -19.28
C MET A 250 -2.33 -12.52 -19.50
N ALA A 251 -2.67 -12.04 -20.69
CA ALA A 251 -2.69 -10.61 -21.02
C ALA A 251 -3.81 -10.30 -22.03
N ILE A 252 -4.30 -9.06 -22.05
CA ILE A 252 -5.17 -8.62 -23.16
C ILE A 252 -4.33 -8.50 -24.43
N ARG A 253 -3.21 -7.83 -24.35
CA ARG A 253 -2.22 -7.76 -25.45
C ARG A 253 -0.87 -8.21 -24.92
N ALA A 254 -0.22 -9.13 -25.59
CA ALA A 254 1.13 -9.58 -25.25
C ALA A 254 2.16 -9.01 -26.23
N LYS A 255 3.10 -8.22 -25.70
CA LYS A 255 4.26 -7.69 -26.44
C LYS A 255 5.54 -8.14 -25.75
N GLY A 256 6.15 -9.21 -26.24
CA GLY A 256 7.35 -9.77 -25.63
C GLY A 256 7.28 -11.28 -25.50
N LEU A 257 7.70 -11.82 -24.36
CA LEU A 257 7.84 -13.25 -24.16
C LEU A 257 6.97 -13.73 -22.99
N GLN A 258 6.14 -14.74 -23.24
CA GLN A 258 5.42 -15.49 -22.20
C GLN A 258 5.95 -16.92 -22.15
N ILE A 259 6.42 -17.35 -20.98
CA ILE A 259 6.93 -18.70 -20.75
C ILE A 259 6.07 -19.37 -19.66
N GLY A 260 5.41 -20.47 -20.01
CA GLY A 260 4.56 -21.17 -19.06
C GLY A 260 3.96 -22.43 -19.63
N LEU A 261 3.21 -23.18 -18.82
CA LEU A 261 2.44 -24.31 -19.31
C LEU A 261 1.26 -23.82 -20.16
N PHE A 262 0.61 -22.75 -19.70
CA PHE A 262 -0.54 -22.13 -20.38
C PHE A 262 -0.27 -20.64 -20.60
N ASN A 263 -0.29 -20.19 -21.86
CA ASN A 263 -0.15 -18.79 -22.21
C ASN A 263 -1.40 -18.33 -22.98
N TYR A 264 -1.94 -17.17 -22.61
CA TYR A 264 -3.16 -16.63 -23.21
C TYR A 264 -3.02 -15.14 -23.52
N TYR A 265 -3.45 -14.75 -24.71
CA TYR A 265 -3.73 -13.37 -25.06
C TYR A 265 -5.13 -13.22 -25.64
N LYS A 266 -5.77 -12.09 -25.37
CA LYS A 266 -7.15 -11.86 -25.82
C LYS A 266 -7.21 -11.20 -27.21
N GLU A 267 -6.43 -10.14 -27.44
CA GLU A 267 -6.55 -9.30 -28.63
C GLU A 267 -5.39 -9.47 -29.60
N LYS A 268 -4.15 -9.25 -29.14
CA LYS A 268 -2.97 -9.23 -30.02
C LYS A 268 -1.75 -9.84 -29.34
N LEU A 269 -1.03 -10.66 -30.10
CA LEU A 269 0.33 -11.11 -29.78
C LEU A 269 1.33 -10.40 -30.72
N ASP A 270 2.29 -9.71 -30.11
CA ASP A 270 3.42 -9.06 -30.78
C ASP A 270 4.69 -9.51 -30.06
N GLY A 271 5.05 -10.78 -30.25
CA GLY A 271 6.10 -11.45 -29.49
C GLY A 271 6.00 -12.96 -29.60
N PHE A 272 6.46 -13.66 -28.56
CA PHE A 272 6.56 -15.09 -28.56
C PHE A 272 5.94 -15.73 -27.31
N GLN A 273 5.28 -16.88 -27.49
CA GLN A 273 4.75 -17.70 -26.42
C GLN A 273 5.43 -19.06 -26.43
N LEU A 274 6.02 -19.47 -25.31
CA LEU A 274 6.61 -20.77 -25.11
C LEU A 274 5.83 -21.53 -24.02
N GLY A 275 5.10 -22.54 -24.41
CA GLY A 275 4.27 -23.31 -23.49
C GLY A 275 3.61 -24.52 -24.13
N LEU A 276 3.04 -25.40 -23.29
CA LEU A 276 2.29 -26.57 -23.77
C LEU A 276 1.00 -26.12 -24.46
N VAL A 277 0.35 -25.08 -23.95
CA VAL A 277 -0.87 -24.52 -24.52
C VAL A 277 -0.66 -23.01 -24.72
N ASN A 278 -0.64 -22.58 -25.98
CA ASN A 278 -0.64 -21.20 -26.37
C ASN A 278 -1.98 -20.85 -27.01
N ALA A 279 -2.81 -20.11 -26.31
CA ALA A 279 -4.20 -19.90 -26.65
C ALA A 279 -4.57 -18.44 -26.91
N ASN A 280 -5.62 -18.24 -27.67
CA ASN A 280 -6.33 -16.98 -27.88
C ASN A 280 -7.84 -17.29 -28.03
N PRO A 281 -8.72 -16.28 -28.16
CA PRO A 281 -10.17 -16.53 -28.31
C PRO A 281 -10.56 -17.38 -29.51
N GLN A 282 -9.68 -17.54 -30.49
CA GLN A 282 -9.92 -18.35 -31.71
C GLN A 282 -9.38 -19.78 -31.58
N THR A 283 -8.67 -20.09 -30.48
CA THR A 283 -8.12 -21.43 -30.24
C THR A 283 -9.25 -22.44 -30.01
N LYS A 284 -9.31 -23.45 -30.86
CA LYS A 284 -10.27 -24.54 -30.72
C LYS A 284 -9.61 -25.73 -30.06
N VAL A 285 -10.23 -26.22 -28.99
CA VAL A 285 -9.79 -27.42 -28.28
C VAL A 285 -10.63 -28.59 -28.76
N GLN A 286 -10.02 -29.64 -29.29
CA GLN A 286 -10.66 -30.87 -29.66
C GLN A 286 -10.23 -31.99 -28.72
N LEU A 287 -11.17 -32.58 -28.02
CA LEU A 287 -10.93 -33.80 -27.24
C LEU A 287 -11.08 -35.00 -28.19
N MET A 288 -10.07 -35.83 -28.22
CA MET A 288 -10.08 -37.06 -29.04
C MET A 288 -10.12 -38.28 -28.13
N PHE A 289 -11.06 -39.16 -28.37
CA PHE A 289 -11.16 -40.45 -27.70
C PHE A 289 -10.91 -41.50 -28.76
N PHE A 290 -9.91 -42.32 -28.56
CA PHE A 290 -9.64 -43.42 -29.49
C PHE A 290 -9.28 -44.69 -28.74
N GLY A 291 -9.77 -45.82 -29.23
CA GLY A 291 -9.51 -47.15 -28.73
C GLY A 291 -8.60 -47.91 -29.70
N GLY A 292 -7.72 -48.75 -29.18
CA GLY A 292 -6.84 -49.64 -29.96
C GLY A 292 -6.73 -50.99 -29.29
N ASN A 293 -6.31 -52.01 -30.05
CA ASN A 293 -6.19 -53.38 -29.54
C ASN A 293 -5.19 -53.52 -28.38
N ALA A 294 -4.24 -52.59 -28.25
CA ALA A 294 -3.22 -52.61 -27.18
C ALA A 294 -3.61 -51.80 -25.96
N THR A 295 -4.50 -50.78 -26.12
CA THR A 295 -4.94 -49.88 -25.05
C THR A 295 -6.44 -49.67 -25.16
N LYS A 296 -7.19 -50.02 -24.09
CA LYS A 296 -8.66 -49.98 -24.11
C LYS A 296 -9.27 -48.60 -24.32
N LEU A 297 -8.58 -47.55 -23.87
CA LEU A 297 -9.00 -46.15 -24.05
C LEU A 297 -7.81 -45.23 -24.08
N ASN A 298 -7.70 -44.41 -25.09
CA ASN A 298 -6.77 -43.29 -25.16
C ASN A 298 -7.54 -41.97 -25.19
N VAL A 299 -7.11 -40.99 -24.43
CA VAL A 299 -7.65 -39.64 -24.43
C VAL A 299 -6.59 -38.68 -24.88
N GLY A 300 -6.85 -37.94 -25.93
CA GLY A 300 -5.98 -36.91 -26.48
C GLY A 300 -6.65 -35.55 -26.51
N ALA A 301 -5.91 -34.48 -26.34
CA ALA A 301 -6.40 -33.14 -26.58
C ALA A 301 -5.59 -32.50 -27.73
N ARG A 302 -6.31 -31.97 -28.71
CA ARG A 302 -5.72 -31.27 -29.85
C ARG A 302 -6.10 -29.80 -29.78
N PHE A 303 -5.07 -28.93 -29.76
CA PHE A 303 -5.23 -27.49 -29.80
C PHE A 303 -5.03 -26.99 -31.24
N LYS A 304 -6.06 -26.43 -31.83
CA LYS A 304 -6.00 -25.85 -33.16
C LYS A 304 -5.98 -24.35 -33.07
N ASN A 305 -4.84 -23.75 -33.34
CA ASN A 305 -4.69 -22.31 -33.51
C ASN A 305 -4.45 -21.96 -34.97
N ARG A 306 -4.70 -20.71 -35.37
CA ARG A 306 -4.68 -20.27 -36.78
C ARG A 306 -3.32 -20.45 -37.47
N LEU A 307 -2.23 -20.59 -36.69
CA LEU A 307 -0.84 -20.67 -37.21
C LEU A 307 -0.11 -21.98 -36.89
N PHE A 308 -0.54 -22.79 -35.93
CA PHE A 308 0.13 -24.05 -35.58
C PHE A 308 -0.87 -25.14 -35.16
N TYR A 309 -0.57 -26.35 -35.60
CA TYR A 309 -1.18 -27.57 -35.11
C TYR A 309 -0.21 -28.24 -34.14
N THR A 310 -0.59 -28.46 -32.91
CA THR A 310 0.17 -29.27 -31.94
C THR A 310 -0.65 -30.45 -31.51
#